data_5fd0d7847d3515d9efed0050e760cdff
#
_entry.id   5fd0d7847d3515d9efed0050e760cdff
#
_cell.length_a   1.000
_cell.length_b   1.000
_cell.length_c   1.000
_cell.angle_alpha   90.00
_cell.angle_beta   90.00
_cell.angle_gamma   90.00
#
_symmetry.space_group_name_H-M   'P 1'
#
loop_
_entity.id
_entity.type
_entity.pdbx_description
1 polymer ?
#
loop_
_entity_poly.entity_id
_entity_poly.type
_entity_poly.pdbx_seq_one_letter_code
_entity_poly.pdbx_strand_id
1 'polypeptide(L)'
;MSKSIIFLGASGAVGSAALETILSFSGIIKILLLGRRNLNIEGYENLEQQIVKVTDAKTYENYIVDFDTAICTLGIGQPSKVKDEDFVKIDKTAVLDFAISCKKNGVKHFQLLSSVGINKSSRSLYLRTKAELVEELETLKFDRLSIFQPSMILTPTNRYGLSQAIVLKVWPLLHFMLQGKAQKYRGIKVEELGKAIANNALTLGSGTEYLHYLQFKSLNSVR
;
A
#
# COMPACT_ATOMS: atom_id res chain seq x y z
N MET A 1 -1.17 10.70 -20.21
CA MET A 1 -1.20 11.78 -19.18
C MET A 1 0.00 11.58 -18.29
N SER A 2 0.76 12.64 -18.05
CA SER A 2 1.89 12.62 -17.10
C SER A 2 1.36 12.54 -15.66
N LYS A 3 2.02 11.78 -14.81
CA LYS A 3 1.65 11.59 -13.40
C LYS A 3 2.80 11.90 -12.47
N SER A 4 2.48 12.46 -11.32
CA SER A 4 3.40 12.66 -10.20
C SER A 4 2.97 11.83 -9.00
N ILE A 5 3.92 11.12 -8.38
CA ILE A 5 3.66 10.15 -7.32
C ILE A 5 4.46 10.50 -6.08
N ILE A 6 3.80 10.57 -4.93
CA ILE A 6 4.45 10.56 -3.62
C ILE A 6 4.20 9.20 -2.95
N PHE A 7 5.25 8.60 -2.40
CA PHE A 7 5.21 7.23 -1.94
C PHE A 7 5.77 7.07 -0.51
N LEU A 8 4.93 6.65 0.42
CA LEU A 8 5.30 6.29 1.78
C LEU A 8 5.30 4.77 1.95
N GLY A 9 6.44 4.19 2.35
CA GLY A 9 6.57 2.75 2.55
C GLY A 9 7.22 1.98 1.40
N ALA A 10 7.85 2.67 0.45
CA ALA A 10 8.53 2.07 -0.71
C ALA A 10 9.62 1.04 -0.36
N SER A 11 10.20 1.09 0.86
CA SER A 11 11.22 0.12 1.34
C SER A 11 10.65 -1.22 1.82
N GLY A 12 9.32 -1.35 1.93
CA GLY A 12 8.65 -2.59 2.30
C GLY A 12 8.60 -3.61 1.15
N ALA A 13 8.20 -4.86 1.44
CA ALA A 13 8.15 -5.91 0.40
C ALA A 13 7.23 -5.55 -0.77
N VAL A 14 6.00 -5.12 -0.47
CA VAL A 14 5.03 -4.69 -1.50
C VAL A 14 5.44 -3.35 -2.10
N GLY A 15 5.91 -2.42 -1.26
CA GLY A 15 6.33 -1.10 -1.71
C GLY A 15 7.50 -1.15 -2.70
N SER A 16 8.50 -2.01 -2.46
CA SER A 16 9.64 -2.17 -3.38
C SER A 16 9.21 -2.76 -4.73
N ALA A 17 8.32 -3.75 -4.72
CA ALA A 17 7.76 -4.33 -5.94
C ALA A 17 6.89 -3.32 -6.74
N ALA A 18 6.14 -2.47 -6.03
CA ALA A 18 5.38 -1.40 -6.67
C ALA A 18 6.31 -0.34 -7.27
N LEU A 19 7.33 0.07 -6.52
CA LEU A 19 8.30 1.07 -6.97
C LEU A 19 9.07 0.59 -8.21
N GLU A 20 9.54 -0.65 -8.23
CA GLU A 20 10.20 -1.24 -9.40
C GLU A 20 9.34 -1.12 -10.67
N THR A 21 8.05 -1.40 -10.54
CA THR A 21 7.11 -1.25 -11.66
C THR A 21 6.89 0.24 -12.03
N ILE A 22 6.72 1.13 -11.03
CA ILE A 22 6.54 2.57 -11.26
C ILE A 22 7.72 3.17 -12.03
N LEU A 23 8.93 2.79 -11.68
CA LEU A 23 10.16 3.25 -12.33
C LEU A 23 10.28 2.83 -13.79
N SER A 24 9.56 1.78 -14.21
CA SER A 24 9.49 1.36 -15.61
C SER A 24 8.53 2.16 -16.47
N PHE A 25 7.72 3.05 -15.89
CA PHE A 25 6.68 3.80 -16.61
C PHE A 25 7.22 5.12 -17.16
N SER A 26 7.17 5.30 -18.47
CA SER A 26 7.55 6.55 -19.13
C SER A 26 6.60 7.72 -18.84
N GLY A 27 5.38 7.44 -18.35
CA GLY A 27 4.38 8.47 -18.02
C GLY A 27 4.52 9.10 -16.64
N ILE A 28 5.48 8.68 -15.82
CA ILE A 28 5.71 9.25 -14.50
C ILE A 28 6.80 10.33 -14.59
N ILE A 29 6.42 11.56 -14.30
CA ILE A 29 7.31 12.74 -14.42
C ILE A 29 7.98 13.14 -13.12
N LYS A 30 7.43 12.72 -11.98
CA LYS A 30 7.97 13.04 -10.65
C LYS A 30 7.62 11.93 -9.66
N ILE A 31 8.61 11.48 -8.91
CA ILE A 31 8.46 10.51 -7.84
C ILE A 31 9.16 11.05 -6.60
N LEU A 32 8.45 11.10 -5.47
CA LEU A 32 9.03 11.40 -4.17
C LEU A 32 8.85 10.22 -3.23
N LEU A 33 9.93 9.66 -2.74
CA LEU A 33 9.91 8.63 -1.71
C LEU A 33 10.11 9.26 -0.34
N LEU A 34 9.17 9.00 0.55
CA LEU A 34 9.29 9.33 1.96
C LEU A 34 9.64 8.08 2.76
N GLY A 35 10.72 8.14 3.54
CA GLY A 35 11.17 6.96 4.26
C GLY A 35 12.11 7.28 5.42
N ARG A 36 12.41 6.27 6.25
CA ARG A 36 13.35 6.37 7.36
C ARG A 36 14.83 6.27 6.94
N ARG A 37 15.06 5.93 5.68
CA ARG A 37 16.40 5.77 5.07
C ARG A 37 16.27 5.90 3.56
N ASN A 38 17.33 6.31 2.90
CA ASN A 38 17.40 6.25 1.44
C ASN A 38 17.49 4.79 0.96
N LEU A 39 16.93 4.58 -0.20
CA LEU A 39 17.10 3.35 -0.97
C LEU A 39 18.25 3.56 -1.96
N ASN A 40 19.04 2.51 -2.20
CA ASN A 40 20.11 2.57 -3.21
C ASN A 40 19.52 2.41 -4.61
N ILE A 41 19.01 3.52 -5.16
CA ILE A 41 18.37 3.58 -6.48
C ILE A 41 19.06 4.72 -7.23
N GLU A 42 19.62 4.39 -8.39
CA GLU A 42 20.37 5.31 -9.23
C GLU A 42 19.81 5.31 -10.66
N GLY A 43 20.10 6.36 -11.42
CA GLY A 43 19.74 6.44 -12.84
C GLY A 43 18.34 6.96 -13.15
N TYR A 44 17.64 7.54 -12.18
CA TYR A 44 16.29 8.12 -12.37
C TYR A 44 16.29 9.61 -12.00
N GLU A 45 16.31 10.48 -12.99
CA GLU A 45 16.32 11.94 -12.79
C GLU A 45 15.02 12.49 -12.16
N ASN A 46 13.92 11.77 -12.35
CA ASN A 46 12.59 12.12 -11.82
C ASN A 46 12.30 11.55 -10.43
N LEU A 47 13.29 10.92 -9.77
CA LEU A 47 13.17 10.30 -8.45
C LEU A 47 13.89 11.11 -7.39
N GLU A 48 13.14 11.58 -6.40
CA GLU A 48 13.65 12.20 -5.20
C GLU A 48 13.41 11.33 -3.98
N GLN A 49 14.27 11.40 -2.97
CA GLN A 49 14.13 10.67 -1.71
C GLN A 49 14.34 11.62 -0.54
N GLN A 50 13.43 11.55 0.46
CA GLN A 50 13.54 12.32 1.68
C GLN A 50 13.53 11.42 2.91
N ILE A 51 14.52 11.59 3.78
CA ILE A 51 14.58 10.91 5.07
C ILE A 51 13.70 11.69 6.05
N VAL A 52 12.65 11.02 6.54
CA VAL A 52 11.64 11.64 7.38
C VAL A 52 11.29 10.77 8.58
N LYS A 53 10.75 11.41 9.62
CA LYS A 53 10.14 10.70 10.75
C LYS A 53 8.67 10.45 10.41
N VAL A 54 8.36 9.25 9.91
CA VAL A 54 7.02 8.89 9.38
C VAL A 54 5.86 9.13 10.36
N THR A 55 6.15 9.23 11.67
CA THR A 55 5.19 9.53 12.74
C THR A 55 5.11 11.01 13.10
N ASP A 56 5.67 11.89 12.27
CA ASP A 56 5.70 13.34 12.51
C ASP A 56 5.56 14.06 11.17
N ALA A 57 4.33 14.48 10.87
CA ALA A 57 3.97 15.12 9.60
C ALA A 57 4.80 16.37 9.30
N LYS A 58 5.23 17.10 10.32
CA LYS A 58 6.08 18.31 10.16
C LYS A 58 7.39 18.04 9.43
N THR A 59 7.87 16.79 9.47
CA THR A 59 9.13 16.40 8.81
C THR A 59 8.97 16.16 7.31
N TYR A 60 7.74 16.10 6.77
CA TYR A 60 7.50 15.80 5.36
C TYR A 60 6.39 16.61 4.68
N GLU A 61 5.51 17.30 5.42
CA GLU A 61 4.38 18.01 4.81
C GLU A 61 4.80 19.06 3.78
N ASN A 62 5.94 19.74 3.97
CA ASN A 62 6.48 20.74 3.06
C ASN A 62 7.02 20.15 1.74
N TYR A 63 7.25 18.84 1.67
CA TYR A 63 7.67 18.17 0.43
C TYR A 63 6.49 17.74 -0.44
N ILE A 64 5.26 17.78 0.09
CA ILE A 64 4.04 17.35 -0.63
C ILE A 64 3.55 18.52 -1.50
N VAL A 65 4.19 18.71 -2.64
CA VAL A 65 3.86 19.79 -3.57
C VAL A 65 3.71 19.23 -4.97
N ASP A 66 2.56 19.48 -5.60
CA ASP A 66 2.25 19.11 -6.99
C ASP A 66 2.34 17.58 -7.25
N PHE A 67 1.69 16.79 -6.41
CA PHE A 67 1.52 15.35 -6.61
C PHE A 67 0.06 15.00 -6.95
N ASP A 68 -0.11 14.16 -7.99
CA ASP A 68 -1.42 13.65 -8.40
C ASP A 68 -1.89 12.49 -7.51
N THR A 69 -0.94 11.60 -7.19
CA THR A 69 -1.22 10.31 -6.54
C THR A 69 -0.30 10.10 -5.33
N ALA A 70 -0.89 9.74 -4.21
CA ALA A 70 -0.16 9.26 -3.04
C ALA A 70 -0.34 7.75 -2.89
N ILE A 71 0.77 7.05 -2.68
CA ILE A 71 0.78 5.61 -2.40
C ILE A 71 1.30 5.39 -0.98
N CYS A 72 0.52 4.67 -0.17
CA CYS A 72 0.91 4.29 1.19
C CYS A 72 0.90 2.78 1.37
N THR A 73 2.09 2.21 1.50
CA THR A 73 2.29 0.81 1.89
C THR A 73 2.99 0.69 3.23
N LEU A 74 2.98 1.78 4.03
CA LEU A 74 3.52 1.79 5.38
C LEU A 74 2.71 0.85 6.27
N GLY A 75 3.40 0.05 7.06
CA GLY A 75 2.80 -0.83 8.05
C GLY A 75 3.82 -1.75 8.70
N ILE A 76 3.45 -2.31 9.85
CA ILE A 76 4.25 -3.26 10.59
C ILE A 76 3.97 -4.68 10.08
N GLY A 77 4.99 -5.31 9.49
CA GLY A 77 4.86 -6.65 8.88
C GLY A 77 4.61 -7.78 9.89
N GLN A 78 4.95 -7.58 11.17
CA GLN A 78 4.74 -8.54 12.26
C GLN A 78 4.13 -7.84 13.48
N PRO A 79 2.81 -7.57 13.48
CA PRO A 79 2.14 -6.89 14.59
C PRO A 79 2.35 -7.56 15.96
N SER A 80 2.42 -8.88 16.00
CA SER A 80 2.63 -9.65 17.23
C SER A 80 4.01 -9.45 17.89
N LYS A 81 4.95 -8.78 17.23
CA LYS A 81 6.31 -8.52 17.76
C LYS A 81 6.50 -7.09 18.26
N VAL A 82 5.46 -6.28 18.24
CA VAL A 82 5.51 -4.89 18.71
C VAL A 82 4.40 -4.66 19.73
N LYS A 83 4.53 -3.60 20.53
CA LYS A 83 3.46 -3.18 21.43
C LYS A 83 2.25 -2.68 20.64
N ASP A 84 1.07 -2.88 21.18
CA ASP A 84 -0.20 -2.46 20.57
C ASP A 84 -0.20 -0.96 20.24
N GLU A 85 0.35 -0.13 21.14
CA GLU A 85 0.45 1.32 20.96
C GLU A 85 1.34 1.70 19.76
N ASP A 86 2.49 1.03 19.64
CA ASP A 86 3.41 1.26 18.51
C ASP A 86 2.80 0.80 17.19
N PHE A 87 2.04 -0.31 17.23
CA PHE A 87 1.29 -0.78 16.07
C PHE A 87 0.26 0.27 15.63
N VAL A 88 -0.61 0.74 16.53
CA VAL A 88 -1.62 1.76 16.21
C VAL A 88 -0.99 3.04 15.72
N LYS A 89 0.11 3.47 16.34
CA LYS A 89 0.86 4.68 15.95
C LYS A 89 1.38 4.62 14.52
N ILE A 90 1.88 3.46 14.08
CA ILE A 90 2.44 3.31 12.73
C ILE A 90 1.35 2.97 11.71
N ASP A 91 0.48 1.98 12.02
CA ASP A 91 -0.45 1.40 11.06
C ASP A 91 -1.75 2.19 10.91
N LYS A 92 -2.02 3.14 11.82
CA LYS A 92 -3.19 4.03 11.76
C LYS A 92 -2.75 5.49 11.77
N THR A 93 -2.20 6.00 12.88
CA THR A 93 -1.95 7.44 13.06
C THR A 93 -1.02 8.00 12.00
N ALA A 94 0.14 7.39 11.80
CA ALA A 94 1.11 7.89 10.81
C ALA A 94 0.58 7.82 9.36
N VAL A 95 -0.22 6.80 9.03
CA VAL A 95 -0.85 6.68 7.71
C VAL A 95 -1.92 7.75 7.53
N LEU A 96 -2.74 8.00 8.55
CA LEU A 96 -3.77 9.04 8.52
C LEU A 96 -3.16 10.44 8.42
N ASP A 97 -2.13 10.75 9.20
CA ASP A 97 -1.41 12.02 9.14
C ASP A 97 -0.82 12.27 7.74
N PHE A 98 -0.27 11.23 7.11
CA PHE A 98 0.21 11.33 5.73
C PHE A 98 -0.94 11.60 4.75
N ALA A 99 -2.07 10.92 4.89
CA ALA A 99 -3.23 11.12 4.03
C ALA A 99 -3.82 12.54 4.20
N ILE A 100 -3.92 13.04 5.44
CA ILE A 100 -4.37 14.41 5.73
C ILE A 100 -3.43 15.43 5.06
N SER A 101 -2.13 15.24 5.21
CA SER A 101 -1.13 16.11 4.57
C SER A 101 -1.24 16.07 3.05
N CYS A 102 -1.43 14.89 2.43
CA CYS A 102 -1.66 14.74 1.00
C CYS A 102 -2.94 15.46 0.55
N LYS A 103 -4.06 15.25 1.25
CA LYS A 103 -5.33 15.90 0.91
C LYS A 103 -5.25 17.42 1.00
N LYS A 104 -4.64 17.95 2.08
CA LYS A 104 -4.40 19.39 2.28
C LYS A 104 -3.61 20.01 1.14
N ASN A 105 -2.66 19.27 0.56
CA ASN A 105 -1.80 19.72 -0.53
C ASN A 105 -2.32 19.34 -1.93
N GLY A 106 -3.61 18.99 -2.04
CA GLY A 106 -4.29 18.85 -3.34
C GLY A 106 -4.09 17.51 -4.05
N VAL A 107 -3.51 16.50 -3.39
CA VAL A 107 -3.43 15.15 -3.94
C VAL A 107 -4.85 14.62 -4.19
N LYS A 108 -5.12 14.15 -5.40
CA LYS A 108 -6.46 13.71 -5.82
C LYS A 108 -6.71 12.22 -5.60
N HIS A 109 -5.70 11.41 -5.80
CA HIS A 109 -5.78 9.96 -5.67
C HIS A 109 -4.92 9.44 -4.52
N PHE A 110 -5.55 8.76 -3.55
CA PHE A 110 -4.84 8.11 -2.44
C PHE A 110 -4.99 6.59 -2.54
N GLN A 111 -3.87 5.87 -2.49
CA GLN A 111 -3.84 4.41 -2.51
C GLN A 111 -3.31 3.88 -1.17
N LEU A 112 -4.09 3.01 -0.52
CA LEU A 112 -3.73 2.38 0.73
C LEU A 112 -3.55 0.87 0.56
N LEU A 113 -2.44 0.33 1.03
CA LEU A 113 -2.30 -1.10 1.30
C LEU A 113 -2.93 -1.45 2.65
N SER A 114 -4.07 -2.11 2.62
CA SER A 114 -4.83 -2.58 3.78
C SER A 114 -4.80 -4.13 3.84
N SER A 115 -5.88 -4.75 4.27
CA SER A 115 -6.03 -6.21 4.36
C SER A 115 -7.48 -6.63 4.12
N VAL A 116 -7.69 -7.84 3.62
CA VAL A 116 -9.02 -8.44 3.56
C VAL A 116 -9.55 -8.71 4.97
N GLY A 117 -10.87 -8.62 5.14
CA GLY A 117 -11.55 -8.99 6.39
C GLY A 117 -11.44 -7.94 7.51
N ILE A 118 -11.01 -6.71 7.19
CA ILE A 118 -11.05 -5.61 8.16
C ILE A 118 -12.48 -5.44 8.72
N ASN A 119 -12.58 -5.24 10.03
CA ASN A 119 -13.86 -5.08 10.73
C ASN A 119 -13.63 -4.39 12.07
N LYS A 120 -14.35 -3.30 12.34
CA LYS A 120 -14.28 -2.54 13.60
C LYS A 120 -14.70 -3.35 14.83
N SER A 121 -15.61 -4.30 14.66
CA SER A 121 -16.05 -5.20 15.73
C SER A 121 -15.14 -6.41 15.93
N SER A 122 -14.02 -6.49 15.21
CA SER A 122 -13.08 -7.62 15.32
C SER A 122 -12.38 -7.63 16.69
N ARG A 123 -12.21 -8.83 17.25
CA ARG A 123 -11.35 -9.02 18.43
C ARG A 123 -9.86 -8.82 18.11
N SER A 124 -9.48 -8.99 16.84
CA SER A 124 -8.12 -8.72 16.38
C SER A 124 -7.87 -7.21 16.33
N LEU A 125 -6.89 -6.73 17.11
CA LEU A 125 -6.45 -5.34 17.07
C LEU A 125 -6.07 -4.94 15.64
N TYR A 126 -5.34 -5.80 14.93
CA TYR A 126 -4.92 -5.57 13.55
C TYR A 126 -6.10 -5.25 12.62
N LEU A 127 -7.14 -6.10 12.62
CA LEU A 127 -8.29 -5.93 11.72
C LEU A 127 -9.13 -4.71 12.12
N ARG A 128 -9.26 -4.44 13.42
CA ARG A 128 -9.98 -3.28 13.93
C ARG A 128 -9.27 -1.98 13.58
N THR A 129 -7.97 -1.87 13.84
CA THR A 129 -7.17 -0.68 13.52
C THR A 129 -7.19 -0.35 12.04
N LYS A 130 -7.07 -1.38 11.16
CA LYS A 130 -7.16 -1.17 9.71
C LYS A 130 -8.56 -0.73 9.26
N ALA A 131 -9.62 -1.22 9.90
CA ALA A 131 -10.99 -0.81 9.59
C ALA A 131 -11.24 0.64 10.01
N GLU A 132 -10.80 1.04 11.20
CA GLU A 132 -10.89 2.41 11.69
C GLU A 132 -10.12 3.38 10.78
N LEU A 133 -8.91 3.02 10.37
CA LEU A 133 -8.12 3.82 9.42
C LEU A 133 -8.88 4.04 8.10
N VAL A 134 -9.44 2.98 7.52
CA VAL A 134 -10.16 3.09 6.24
C VAL A 134 -11.36 4.02 6.37
N GLU A 135 -12.13 3.92 7.45
CA GLU A 135 -13.26 4.82 7.68
C GLU A 135 -12.82 6.29 7.80
N GLU A 136 -11.75 6.57 8.54
CA GLU A 136 -11.21 7.93 8.66
C GLU A 136 -10.70 8.46 7.31
N LEU A 137 -10.07 7.62 6.48
CA LEU A 137 -9.66 7.98 5.12
C LEU A 137 -10.84 8.32 4.20
N GLU A 138 -11.96 7.61 4.32
CA GLU A 138 -13.18 7.90 3.55
C GLU A 138 -13.75 9.28 3.88
N THR A 139 -13.58 9.77 5.14
CA THR A 139 -14.01 11.12 5.53
C THR A 139 -13.20 12.23 4.87
N LEU A 140 -11.97 11.95 4.41
CA LEU A 140 -11.11 12.93 3.76
C LEU A 140 -11.58 13.29 2.33
N LYS A 141 -12.47 12.49 1.73
CA LYS A 141 -13.08 12.77 0.43
C LYS A 141 -12.04 13.05 -0.67
N PHE A 142 -11.08 12.14 -0.84
CA PHE A 142 -10.25 12.15 -2.03
C PHE A 142 -11.10 12.00 -3.28
N ASP A 143 -10.68 12.57 -4.40
CA ASP A 143 -11.38 12.38 -5.68
C ASP A 143 -11.41 10.89 -6.04
N ARG A 144 -10.34 10.16 -5.67
CA ARG A 144 -10.25 8.71 -5.73
C ARG A 144 -9.51 8.15 -4.51
N LEU A 145 -10.10 7.15 -3.86
CA LEU A 145 -9.49 6.40 -2.74
C LEU A 145 -9.48 4.91 -3.08
N SER A 146 -8.30 4.34 -3.28
CA SER A 146 -8.13 2.93 -3.63
C SER A 146 -7.60 2.13 -2.43
N ILE A 147 -8.41 1.22 -1.90
CA ILE A 147 -8.09 0.38 -0.74
C ILE A 147 -7.74 -1.02 -1.24
N PHE A 148 -6.44 -1.33 -1.26
CA PHE A 148 -5.94 -2.66 -1.63
C PHE A 148 -6.07 -3.61 -0.43
N GLN A 149 -6.89 -4.65 -0.58
CA GLN A 149 -7.19 -5.62 0.48
C GLN A 149 -6.70 -7.03 0.09
N PRO A 150 -5.38 -7.27 0.09
CA PRO A 150 -4.87 -8.63 -0.10
C PRO A 150 -5.23 -9.51 1.10
N SER A 151 -5.32 -10.81 0.84
CA SER A 151 -5.36 -11.83 1.88
C SER A 151 -3.93 -12.22 2.27
N MET A 152 -3.41 -13.30 1.70
CA MET A 152 -2.04 -13.76 1.91
C MET A 152 -1.12 -13.15 0.86
N ILE A 153 -0.06 -12.46 1.30
CA ILE A 153 1.00 -11.97 0.42
C ILE A 153 2.12 -13.00 0.38
N LEU A 154 2.34 -13.58 -0.80
CA LEU A 154 3.35 -14.62 -1.03
C LEU A 154 4.66 -13.94 -1.41
N THR A 155 5.67 -14.05 -0.53
CA THR A 155 7.03 -13.52 -0.78
C THR A 155 7.99 -14.65 -1.15
N PRO A 156 8.96 -14.43 -2.06
CA PRO A 156 9.93 -15.46 -2.47
C PRO A 156 10.81 -15.93 -1.31
N THR A 157 11.11 -15.02 -0.39
CA THR A 157 11.92 -15.30 0.80
C THR A 157 11.05 -15.41 2.04
N ASN A 158 11.33 -16.43 2.85
CA ASN A 158 10.67 -16.59 4.15
C ASN A 158 11.16 -15.51 5.11
N ARG A 159 10.38 -14.43 5.27
CA ARG A 159 10.71 -13.31 6.18
C ARG A 159 10.20 -13.52 7.61
N TYR A 160 9.33 -14.52 7.84
CA TYR A 160 8.54 -14.64 9.08
C TYR A 160 8.63 -16.01 9.76
N GLY A 161 9.59 -16.88 9.36
CA GLY A 161 9.89 -18.14 10.06
C GLY A 161 9.14 -19.38 9.50
N LEU A 162 9.30 -20.51 10.18
CA LEU A 162 8.83 -21.84 9.74
C LEU A 162 7.31 -21.91 9.47
N SER A 163 6.51 -21.20 10.25
CA SER A 163 5.05 -21.16 10.06
C SER A 163 4.66 -20.55 8.71
N GLN A 164 5.37 -19.54 8.27
CA GLN A 164 5.16 -18.94 6.95
C GLN A 164 5.60 -19.88 5.81
N ALA A 165 6.70 -20.62 5.99
CA ALA A 165 7.16 -21.57 4.99
C ALA A 165 6.14 -22.68 4.73
N ILE A 166 5.46 -23.17 5.77
CA ILE A 166 4.39 -24.17 5.65
C ILE A 166 3.19 -23.57 4.93
N VAL A 167 2.77 -22.38 5.33
CA VAL A 167 1.65 -21.67 4.70
C VAL A 167 1.93 -21.40 3.23
N LEU A 168 3.13 -20.95 2.87
CA LEU A 168 3.52 -20.71 1.48
C LEU A 168 3.49 -21.96 0.60
N LYS A 169 3.75 -23.15 1.17
CA LYS A 169 3.67 -24.43 0.46
C LYS A 169 2.24 -24.96 0.33
N VAL A 170 1.41 -24.81 1.36
CA VAL A 170 0.05 -25.37 1.41
C VAL A 170 -0.98 -24.45 0.77
N TRP A 171 -0.81 -23.11 0.88
CA TRP A 171 -1.77 -22.14 0.38
C TRP A 171 -2.05 -22.23 -1.12
N PRO A 172 -1.05 -22.47 -2.01
CA PRO A 172 -1.33 -22.68 -3.44
C PRO A 172 -2.25 -23.86 -3.72
N LEU A 173 -2.19 -24.91 -2.89
CA LEU A 173 -3.05 -26.09 -3.04
C LEU A 173 -4.53 -25.80 -2.71
N LEU A 174 -4.79 -24.78 -1.88
CA LEU A 174 -6.15 -24.34 -1.53
C LEU A 174 -6.76 -23.38 -2.56
N HIS A 175 -5.97 -22.90 -3.52
CA HIS A 175 -6.41 -21.91 -4.52
C HIS A 175 -7.62 -22.38 -5.34
N PHE A 176 -7.69 -23.69 -5.67
CA PHE A 176 -8.79 -24.21 -6.45
C PHE A 176 -10.10 -24.29 -5.66
N MET A 177 -10.03 -24.37 -4.32
CA MET A 177 -11.21 -24.42 -3.45
C MET A 177 -11.83 -23.03 -3.22
N LEU A 178 -11.02 -21.96 -3.37
CA LEU A 178 -11.46 -20.59 -3.17
C LEU A 178 -12.09 -20.03 -4.45
N GLN A 179 -13.37 -20.38 -4.72
CA GLN A 179 -14.14 -19.94 -5.89
C GLN A 179 -15.25 -18.93 -5.51
N GLY A 180 -15.83 -18.26 -6.50
CA GLY A 180 -16.90 -17.30 -6.30
C GLY A 180 -16.53 -16.20 -5.29
N LYS A 181 -17.36 -15.94 -4.30
CA LYS A 181 -17.13 -14.92 -3.27
C LYS A 181 -15.89 -15.17 -2.40
N ALA A 182 -15.40 -16.42 -2.33
CA ALA A 182 -14.21 -16.78 -1.57
C ALA A 182 -12.90 -16.41 -2.30
N GLN A 183 -12.93 -16.03 -3.56
CA GLN A 183 -11.73 -15.66 -4.34
C GLN A 183 -10.93 -14.51 -3.72
N LYS A 184 -11.60 -13.60 -3.00
CA LYS A 184 -10.93 -12.51 -2.27
C LYS A 184 -9.91 -12.98 -1.22
N TYR A 185 -10.00 -14.25 -0.78
CA TYR A 185 -9.09 -14.87 0.17
C TYR A 185 -7.92 -15.62 -0.49
N ARG A 186 -7.82 -15.60 -1.82
CA ARG A 186 -6.67 -16.16 -2.53
C ARG A 186 -5.41 -15.38 -2.20
N GLY A 187 -4.29 -16.13 -2.09
CA GLY A 187 -2.97 -15.52 -1.95
C GLY A 187 -2.52 -14.86 -3.26
N ILE A 188 -1.73 -13.81 -3.15
CA ILE A 188 -1.15 -13.10 -4.27
C ILE A 188 0.36 -12.97 -4.09
N LYS A 189 1.13 -13.11 -5.17
CA LYS A 189 2.57 -12.85 -5.15
C LYS A 189 2.83 -11.38 -4.90
N VAL A 190 3.88 -11.08 -4.13
CA VAL A 190 4.24 -9.70 -3.79
C VAL A 190 4.49 -8.85 -5.04
N GLU A 191 5.10 -9.43 -6.06
CA GLU A 191 5.37 -8.77 -7.34
C GLU A 191 4.07 -8.42 -8.08
N GLU A 192 3.11 -9.34 -8.09
CA GLU A 192 1.79 -9.12 -8.70
C GLU A 192 0.98 -8.04 -7.97
N LEU A 193 1.04 -8.01 -6.64
CA LEU A 193 0.37 -6.98 -5.84
C LEU A 193 1.04 -5.61 -6.04
N GLY A 194 2.37 -5.56 -6.04
CA GLY A 194 3.13 -4.34 -6.32
C GLY A 194 2.79 -3.79 -7.71
N LYS A 195 2.79 -4.66 -8.73
CA LYS A 195 2.40 -4.30 -10.10
C LYS A 195 0.97 -3.76 -10.16
N ALA A 196 0.02 -4.37 -9.44
CA ALA A 196 -1.37 -3.89 -9.41
C ALA A 196 -1.48 -2.49 -8.80
N ILE A 197 -0.73 -2.20 -7.71
CA ILE A 197 -0.67 -0.87 -7.08
C ILE A 197 -0.10 0.15 -8.08
N ALA A 198 0.99 -0.19 -8.75
CA ALA A 198 1.63 0.67 -9.74
C ALA A 198 0.70 0.97 -10.93
N ASN A 199 0.10 -0.07 -11.52
CA ASN A 199 -0.84 0.10 -12.65
C ASN A 199 -2.05 0.94 -12.27
N ASN A 200 -2.59 0.76 -11.06
CA ASN A 200 -3.74 1.53 -10.59
C ASN A 200 -3.45 3.04 -10.50
N ALA A 201 -2.20 3.42 -10.22
CA ALA A 201 -1.80 4.83 -10.22
C ALA A 201 -1.96 5.51 -11.58
N LEU A 202 -1.88 4.73 -12.68
CA LEU A 202 -2.03 5.23 -14.06
C LEU A 202 -3.47 5.13 -14.59
N THR A 203 -4.35 4.38 -13.93
CA THR A 203 -5.75 4.24 -14.38
C THR A 203 -6.58 5.44 -13.97
N LEU A 204 -7.64 5.72 -14.74
CA LEU A 204 -8.67 6.67 -14.37
C LEU A 204 -9.69 6.02 -13.44
N GLY A 205 -10.27 6.81 -12.55
CA GLY A 205 -11.28 6.37 -11.60
C GLY A 205 -11.71 7.50 -10.67
N SER A 206 -12.77 7.27 -9.90
CA SER A 206 -13.29 8.21 -8.92
C SER A 206 -13.98 7.49 -7.77
N GLY A 207 -14.18 8.18 -6.64
CA GLY A 207 -14.82 7.62 -5.46
C GLY A 207 -13.95 6.62 -4.71
N THR A 208 -14.55 5.89 -3.78
CA THR A 208 -13.85 4.86 -2.99
C THR A 208 -14.01 3.49 -3.66
N GLU A 209 -12.91 2.78 -3.83
CA GLU A 209 -12.87 1.43 -4.37
C GLU A 209 -12.12 0.47 -3.45
N TYR A 210 -12.69 -0.72 -3.27
CA TYR A 210 -12.09 -1.81 -2.50
C TYR A 210 -11.60 -2.87 -3.46
N LEU A 211 -10.28 -3.02 -3.53
CA LEU A 211 -9.61 -3.88 -4.49
C LEU A 211 -9.17 -5.18 -3.81
N HIS A 212 -9.55 -6.30 -4.41
CA HIS A 212 -9.23 -7.66 -3.96
C HIS A 212 -8.53 -8.46 -5.05
N TYR A 213 -8.32 -9.73 -4.84
CA TYR A 213 -7.57 -10.62 -5.73
C TYR A 213 -7.93 -10.49 -7.23
N LEU A 214 -9.23 -10.48 -7.58
CA LEU A 214 -9.65 -10.39 -9.00
C LEU A 214 -9.31 -9.01 -9.61
N GLN A 215 -9.52 -7.93 -8.85
CA GLN A 215 -9.16 -6.59 -9.29
C GLN A 215 -7.64 -6.46 -9.48
N PHE A 216 -6.83 -7.07 -8.59
CA PHE A 216 -5.37 -7.09 -8.77
C PHE A 216 -4.98 -7.78 -10.08
N LYS A 217 -5.62 -8.91 -10.40
CA LYS A 217 -5.37 -9.62 -11.68
C LYS A 217 -5.80 -8.80 -12.88
N SER A 218 -6.96 -8.13 -12.79
CA SER A 218 -7.45 -7.23 -13.85
C SER A 218 -6.50 -6.07 -14.09
N LEU A 219 -6.03 -5.39 -13.03
CA LEU A 219 -5.06 -4.31 -13.13
C LEU A 219 -3.73 -4.75 -13.79
N ASN A 220 -3.34 -6.01 -13.61
CA ASN A 220 -2.12 -6.56 -14.21
C ASN A 220 -2.28 -7.01 -15.66
N SER A 221 -3.52 -7.14 -16.15
CA SER A 221 -3.80 -7.51 -17.55
C SER A 221 -4.02 -6.31 -18.47
N VAL A 222 -4.14 -5.11 -17.92
CA VAL A 222 -4.14 -3.87 -18.71
C VAL A 222 -2.70 -3.63 -19.20
N ARG A 223 -2.51 -3.65 -20.51
CA ARG A 223 -1.23 -3.36 -21.20
C ARG A 223 -1.16 -1.89 -21.57
#